data_8d09bd0e13af3fdd5da8b87f682aa533
#
_entry.id   8d09bd0e13af3fdd5da8b87f682aa533
#
_cell.length_a   1.000
_cell.length_b   1.000
_cell.length_c   1.000
_cell.angle_alpha   90.00
_cell.angle_beta   90.00
_cell.angle_gamma   90.00
#
_symmetry.space_group_name_H-M   'P 1'
#
loop_
_entity.id
_entity.type
_entity.pdbx_description
1 polymer ?
#
loop_
_entity_poly.entity_id
_entity_poly.type
_entity_poly.pdbx_seq_one_letter_code
_entity_poly.pdbx_strand_id
1 'polypeptide(L)'
;DPEAAVRRAVTCTGSAGDTGAAALAAGADVIVCGEMKYHSALDLSQAGLAVIELGHDASELPLTAVLAEALDRAGVPPEAIVLVDQSDNWWYPEAVRV
;
A
#
# COMPACT_ATOMS: atom_id res chain seq x y z
N ASP A 1 -12.68 -10.65 -8.99
CA ASP A 1 -12.39 -12.03 -9.39
C ASP A 1 -10.95 -12.39 -9.02
N PRO A 2 -10.73 -13.31 -8.06
CA PRO A 2 -9.38 -13.71 -7.63
C PRO A 2 -8.57 -14.40 -8.74
N GLU A 3 -9.24 -14.93 -9.76
CA GLU A 3 -8.61 -15.63 -10.89
C GLU A 3 -8.36 -14.69 -12.08
N ALA A 4 -8.63 -13.40 -11.93
CA ALA A 4 -8.39 -12.44 -13.00
C ALA A 4 -6.90 -12.34 -13.33
N ALA A 5 -6.56 -12.33 -14.62
CA ALA A 5 -5.17 -12.18 -15.05
C ALA A 5 -4.68 -10.76 -14.78
N VAL A 6 -3.52 -10.64 -14.17
CA VAL A 6 -2.84 -9.37 -13.92
C VAL A 6 -1.59 -9.30 -14.77
N ARG A 7 -1.51 -8.31 -15.65
CA ARG A 7 -0.34 -8.04 -16.49
C ARG A 7 0.38 -6.78 -16.06
N ARG A 8 -0.36 -5.81 -15.53
CA ARG A 8 0.17 -4.53 -15.07
C ARG A 8 -0.39 -4.18 -13.70
N ALA A 9 0.48 -4.10 -12.72
CA ALA A 9 0.15 -3.67 -11.37
C ALA A 9 0.77 -2.30 -11.08
N VAL A 10 0.05 -1.48 -10.34
CA VAL A 10 0.54 -0.21 -9.79
C VAL A 10 0.55 -0.29 -8.28
N THR A 11 1.60 0.19 -7.64
CA THR A 11 1.68 0.30 -6.18
C THR A 11 1.72 1.77 -5.76
N CYS A 12 1.01 2.09 -4.69
CA CYS A 12 0.99 3.41 -4.09
C CYS A 12 0.86 3.25 -2.58
N THR A 13 1.93 3.51 -1.85
CA THR A 13 1.90 3.41 -0.38
C THR A 13 1.07 4.52 0.24
N GLY A 14 0.50 4.28 1.41
CA GLY A 14 -0.35 5.23 2.10
C GLY A 14 -1.66 5.51 1.35
N SER A 15 -2.11 6.77 1.37
CA SER A 15 -3.33 7.18 0.67
C SER A 15 -3.10 7.29 -0.83
N ALA A 16 -3.94 6.64 -1.61
CA ALA A 16 -3.79 6.60 -3.06
C ALA A 16 -4.10 7.94 -3.75
N GLY A 17 -5.00 8.76 -3.18
CA GLY A 17 -5.38 10.03 -3.78
C GLY A 17 -5.78 9.88 -5.25
N ASP A 18 -5.16 10.68 -6.14
CA ASP A 18 -5.43 10.65 -7.57
C ASP A 18 -4.66 9.54 -8.33
N THR A 19 -3.83 8.76 -7.63
CA THR A 19 -3.02 7.71 -8.26
C THR A 19 -3.88 6.64 -8.92
N GLY A 20 -5.07 6.36 -8.36
CA GLY A 20 -6.02 5.40 -8.94
C GLY A 20 -6.45 5.76 -10.35
N ALA A 21 -6.78 7.03 -10.59
CA ALA A 21 -7.14 7.52 -11.93
C ALA A 21 -5.96 7.42 -12.90
N ALA A 22 -4.76 7.75 -12.45
CA ALA A 22 -3.54 7.63 -13.25
C ALA A 22 -3.23 6.16 -13.58
N ALA A 23 -3.42 5.24 -12.63
CA ALA A 23 -3.26 3.81 -12.84
C ALA A 23 -4.23 3.28 -13.91
N LEU A 24 -5.49 3.68 -13.82
CA LEU A 24 -6.50 3.32 -14.83
C LEU A 24 -6.12 3.85 -16.22
N ALA A 25 -5.73 5.12 -16.30
CA ALA A 25 -5.28 5.73 -17.56
C ALA A 25 -4.03 5.05 -18.14
N ALA A 26 -3.15 4.53 -17.31
CA ALA A 26 -1.97 3.77 -17.73
C ALA A 26 -2.28 2.32 -18.12
N GLY A 27 -3.53 1.89 -18.07
CA GLY A 27 -3.95 0.54 -18.41
C GLY A 27 -3.55 -0.52 -17.37
N ALA A 28 -3.50 -0.14 -16.09
CA ALA A 28 -3.27 -1.09 -15.02
C ALA A 28 -4.47 -2.02 -14.82
N ASP A 29 -4.20 -3.25 -14.44
CA ASP A 29 -5.21 -4.24 -14.08
C ASP A 29 -5.55 -4.17 -12.60
N VAL A 30 -4.57 -3.79 -11.78
CA VAL A 30 -4.71 -3.70 -10.33
C VAL A 30 -3.88 -2.55 -9.76
N ILE A 31 -4.44 -1.89 -8.75
CA ILE A 31 -3.69 -0.99 -7.85
C ILE A 31 -3.63 -1.60 -6.45
N VAL A 32 -2.43 -1.62 -5.87
CA VAL A 32 -2.20 -2.00 -4.48
C VAL A 32 -1.83 -0.73 -3.72
N CYS A 33 -2.60 -0.34 -2.73
CA CYS A 33 -2.41 0.90 -1.99
C CYS A 33 -2.61 0.71 -0.48
N GLY A 34 -2.31 1.74 0.29
CA GLY A 34 -2.64 1.76 1.70
C GLY A 34 -4.14 1.84 1.91
N GLU A 35 -4.74 2.93 1.47
CA GLU A 35 -6.19 3.12 1.51
C GLU A 35 -6.65 4.06 0.39
N MET A 36 -7.96 4.06 0.18
CA MET A 36 -8.63 4.89 -0.81
C MET A 36 -10.02 5.29 -0.29
N LYS A 37 -10.52 6.43 -0.72
CA LYS A 37 -11.90 6.80 -0.41
C LYS A 37 -12.86 5.79 -1.04
N TYR A 38 -13.90 5.41 -0.31
CA TYR A 38 -14.88 4.41 -0.73
C TYR A 38 -15.42 4.64 -2.15
N HIS A 39 -15.88 5.87 -2.43
CA HIS A 39 -16.43 6.18 -3.75
C HIS A 39 -15.40 6.10 -4.85
N SER A 40 -14.15 6.51 -4.58
CA SER A 40 -13.05 6.39 -5.55
C SER A 40 -12.75 4.92 -5.86
N ALA A 41 -12.67 4.08 -4.83
CA ALA A 41 -12.45 2.64 -5.01
C ALA A 41 -13.58 1.99 -5.80
N LEU A 42 -14.82 2.37 -5.51
CA LEU A 42 -16.00 1.85 -6.22
C LEU A 42 -15.99 2.25 -7.70
N ASP A 43 -15.74 3.53 -7.98
CA ASP A 43 -15.70 4.04 -9.36
C ASP A 43 -14.59 3.35 -10.18
N LEU A 44 -13.40 3.19 -9.61
CA LEU A 44 -12.28 2.51 -10.25
C LEU A 44 -12.58 1.03 -10.49
N SER A 45 -13.18 0.37 -9.53
CA SER A 45 -13.58 -1.05 -9.64
C SER A 45 -14.61 -1.24 -10.76
N GLN A 46 -15.59 -0.35 -10.83
CA GLN A 46 -16.60 -0.37 -11.91
C GLN A 46 -15.99 -0.06 -13.28
N ALA A 47 -14.92 0.73 -13.32
CA ALA A 47 -14.16 1.01 -14.54
C ALA A 47 -13.19 -0.13 -14.95
N GLY A 48 -13.09 -1.19 -14.15
CA GLY A 48 -12.30 -2.38 -14.46
C GLY A 48 -10.93 -2.46 -13.80
N LEU A 49 -10.58 -1.52 -12.89
CA LEU A 49 -9.35 -1.56 -12.11
C LEU A 49 -9.60 -2.29 -10.79
N ALA A 50 -8.93 -3.41 -10.56
CA ALA A 50 -8.98 -4.04 -9.25
C ALA A 50 -8.25 -3.17 -8.20
N VAL A 51 -8.84 -3.06 -7.01
CA VAL A 51 -8.27 -2.29 -5.89
C VAL A 51 -7.97 -3.22 -4.74
N ILE A 52 -6.75 -3.21 -4.25
CA ILE A 52 -6.31 -3.94 -3.07
C ILE A 52 -5.82 -2.92 -2.04
N GLU A 53 -6.51 -2.84 -0.92
CA GLU A 53 -6.15 -1.99 0.21
C GLU A 53 -5.45 -2.81 1.29
N LEU A 54 -4.25 -2.38 1.69
CA LEU A 54 -3.44 -3.06 2.72
C LEU A 54 -3.57 -2.43 4.10
N GLY A 55 -4.05 -1.18 4.16
CA GLY A 55 -3.92 -0.30 5.30
C GLY A 55 -2.73 0.65 5.14
N HIS A 56 -2.86 1.87 5.68
CA HIS A 56 -1.85 2.93 5.51
C HIS A 56 -0.48 2.49 6.00
N ASP A 57 -0.41 2.12 7.27
CA ASP A 57 0.81 1.66 7.93
C ASP A 57 1.39 0.38 7.30
N ALA A 58 0.55 -0.62 7.05
CA ALA A 58 0.98 -1.88 6.45
C ALA A 58 1.60 -1.69 5.06
N SER A 59 1.15 -0.70 4.30
CA SER A 59 1.72 -0.38 2.98
C SER A 59 3.06 0.36 3.07
N GLU A 60 3.32 1.08 4.17
CA GLU A 60 4.50 1.93 4.34
C GLU A 60 5.61 1.28 5.19
N LEU A 61 5.26 0.43 6.15
CA LEU A 61 6.22 -0.21 7.06
C LEU A 61 7.39 -0.91 6.35
N PRO A 62 7.21 -1.62 5.23
CA PRO A 62 8.33 -2.23 4.51
C PRO A 62 9.39 -1.23 4.04
N LEU A 63 9.02 0.05 3.86
CA LEU A 63 9.94 1.10 3.43
C LEU A 63 10.93 1.51 4.53
N THR A 64 10.65 1.22 5.79
CA THR A 64 11.55 1.55 6.91
C THR A 64 12.89 0.81 6.78
N ALA A 65 12.87 -0.45 6.38
CA ALA A 65 14.09 -1.22 6.13
C ALA A 65 14.87 -0.67 4.93
N VAL A 66 14.18 -0.30 3.86
CA VAL A 66 14.80 0.31 2.67
C VAL A 66 15.47 1.63 3.02
N LEU A 67 14.79 2.47 3.82
CA LEU A 67 15.34 3.75 4.28
C LEU A 67 16.56 3.55 5.19
N ALA A 68 16.49 2.60 6.13
CA ALA A 68 17.59 2.27 7.01
C ALA A 68 18.84 1.83 6.22
N GLU A 69 18.66 1.00 5.21
CA GLU A 69 19.74 0.57 4.32
C GLU A 69 20.33 1.75 3.53
N ALA A 70 19.50 2.66 3.06
CA ALA A 70 19.96 3.86 2.35
C ALA A 70 20.78 4.78 3.28
N LEU A 71 20.38 4.94 4.54
CA LEU A 71 21.11 5.70 5.54
C LEU A 71 22.47 5.07 5.87
N ASP A 72 22.52 3.75 6.01
CA ASP A 72 23.77 3.02 6.22
C ASP A 72 24.75 3.24 5.05
N ARG A 73 24.28 3.11 3.82
CA ARG A 73 25.09 3.40 2.62
C ARG A 73 25.55 4.86 2.54
N ALA A 74 24.76 5.79 3.07
CA ALA A 74 25.11 7.21 3.13
C ALA A 74 26.13 7.53 4.24
N GLY A 75 26.51 6.56 5.07
CA GLY A 75 27.52 6.71 6.12
C GLY A 75 26.94 6.99 7.51
N VAL A 76 25.64 6.86 7.72
CA VAL A 76 25.06 6.92 9.06
C VAL A 76 25.44 5.65 9.81
N PRO A 77 26.10 5.75 10.99
CA PRO A 77 26.52 4.55 11.72
C PRO A 77 25.32 3.72 12.18
N PRO A 78 25.40 2.38 12.14
CA PRO A 78 24.29 1.49 12.46
C PRO A 78 23.67 1.72 13.84
N GLU A 79 24.47 2.11 14.83
CA GLU A 79 24.02 2.43 16.19
C GLU A 79 23.15 3.69 16.26
N ALA A 80 23.18 4.54 15.22
CA ALA A 80 22.31 5.73 15.11
C ALA A 80 21.00 5.46 14.35
N ILE A 81 20.82 4.24 13.83
CA ILE A 81 19.63 3.85 13.08
C ILE A 81 18.78 2.94 13.97
N VAL A 82 17.59 3.39 14.31
CA VAL A 82 16.63 2.62 15.12
C VAL A 82 15.36 2.39 14.31
N LEU A 83 15.04 1.11 14.10
CA LEU A 83 13.76 0.70 13.52
C LEU A 83 12.75 0.51 14.65
N VAL A 84 11.66 1.27 14.60
CA VAL A 84 10.56 1.13 15.56
C VAL A 84 9.53 0.18 14.97
N ASP A 85 9.29 -0.94 15.67
CA ASP A 85 8.25 -1.88 15.28
C ASP A 85 6.87 -1.30 15.56
N GLN A 86 6.05 -1.23 14.53
CA GLN A 86 4.67 -0.73 14.58
C GLN A 86 3.67 -1.75 14.03
N SER A 87 4.05 -3.02 13.99
CA SER A 87 3.21 -4.09 13.42
C SER A 87 1.88 -4.29 14.16
N ASP A 88 1.81 -3.92 15.44
CA ASP A 88 0.65 -4.11 16.31
C ASP A 88 -0.12 -2.81 16.59
N ASN A 89 -0.06 -1.82 15.71
CA ASN A 89 -0.78 -0.55 15.88
C ASN A 89 -2.30 -0.71 15.97
N TRP A 90 -2.84 -1.76 15.35
CA TRP A 90 -4.28 -2.01 15.25
C TRP A 90 -4.62 -3.45 15.58
N TRP A 91 -5.74 -3.62 16.24
CA TRP A 91 -6.34 -4.93 16.46
C TRP A 91 -7.87 -4.83 16.35
N TYR A 92 -8.49 -5.95 16.05
CA TYR A 92 -9.94 -6.05 15.91
C TYR A 92 -10.48 -7.07 16.90
N PRO A 93 -11.53 -6.73 17.68
CA PRO A 93 -12.21 -7.74 18.49
C PRO A 93 -12.73 -8.89 17.64
N GLU A 94 -12.69 -10.09 18.17
CA GLU A 94 -13.20 -11.29 17.47
C GLU A 94 -14.63 -11.12 16.96
N ALA A 95 -15.48 -10.42 17.72
CA ALA A 95 -16.89 -10.19 17.39
C ALA A 95 -17.12 -9.38 16.09
N VAL A 96 -16.10 -8.67 15.57
CA VAL A 96 -16.22 -7.87 14.33
C VAL A 96 -15.46 -8.49 13.17
N ARG A 97 -14.82 -9.64 13.38
CA ARG A 97 -14.21 -10.41 12.30
C ARG A 97 -15.28 -11.19 11.56
N VAL A 98 -15.43 -10.90 10.33
CA VAL A 98 -16.45 -11.51 9.47
C VAL A 98 -15.80 -12.49 8.49
#